data_e96542d8c9520eb0536f8bcd383d29a5
#
_entry.id   e96542d8c9520eb0536f8bcd383d29a5
#
_cell.length_a   1.000
_cell.length_b   1.000
_cell.length_c   1.000
_cell.angle_alpha   90.00
_cell.angle_beta   90.00
_cell.angle_gamma   90.00
#
_symmetry.space_group_name_H-M   'P 1'
#
loop_
_entity.id
_entity.type
_entity.pdbx_description
1 polymer ?
#
loop_
_entity_poly.entity_id
_entity_poly.type
_entity_poly.pdbx_seq_one_letter_code
_entity_poly.pdbx_strand_id
1 'polypeptide(L)'
;MPAVEQNVTAVEVQVTLGSRRYRLIREVGQNTVDVVDHATGELIGPWSTTNRKYMPKASQELLAALGLPADLRIPRKRTKPTSETVGVSFFDLYKYIYLGQNDIDTQVVGHANSHLDLKRRAVFELVYGLNSPELIDLAILKGKWADRAAQLKSRAEAIKDFLAQADEPELEQLEQLEQDTRRALEEATSLLDNVRNESGAVLEAQRSTRQRVSQLRGQLGELIAVRDATAADVRKSGSLMAQLRLDQQALQRADVAHRALSGLEFASCPRCLQDVRDREVASGHCLLCTQPEEASSEFDSGELKRLAAQISETQSLLKEDEESLELQQAKVRQVEEDLAELTMELERTASVLISPQLEEVQGLAMEIARYEAQLEKIESSAARWSNYQSSVDAASDAEEEATRVARQEAALQEDLSSNQSRINDLSLVFNEIVGALQLPWYMSAKIDEATYLPIVNGAKFDDLSVGGARKTIVNLAYHLANLKYGLSHADTLYPTLLIIDSPRKNIGQTTDDSIVGEKVYEYIMHLRAEFEGSFQMIIADNDVPTGTPEGYAELHFTYDAPLVPGVSHPGEGVETV
;
A
#
# COMPACT_ATOMS: atom_id res chain seq x y z
N MET A 1 25.11 20.20 -8.76
CA MET A 1 24.98 21.33 -9.70
C MET A 1 24.82 22.70 -9.01
N PRO A 2 25.67 23.04 -8.03
CA PRO A 2 25.52 24.30 -7.28
C PRO A 2 25.60 25.55 -8.17
N ALA A 3 26.43 25.53 -9.22
CA ALA A 3 26.63 26.66 -10.09
C ALA A 3 25.36 27.00 -10.94
N VAL A 4 24.56 26.01 -11.32
CA VAL A 4 23.30 26.24 -12.04
C VAL A 4 22.26 26.83 -11.07
N GLU A 5 22.16 26.29 -9.87
CA GLU A 5 21.23 26.78 -8.83
C GLU A 5 21.50 28.22 -8.40
N GLN A 6 22.74 28.67 -8.51
CA GLN A 6 23.13 30.05 -8.21
C GLN A 6 22.76 31.04 -9.32
N ASN A 7 22.63 30.59 -10.57
CA ASN A 7 22.37 31.43 -11.74
C ASN A 7 20.96 31.31 -12.30
N VAL A 8 20.18 30.33 -11.88
CA VAL A 8 18.79 30.11 -12.29
C VAL A 8 17.86 30.39 -11.12
N THR A 9 17.00 31.38 -11.25
CA THR A 9 16.01 31.72 -10.23
C THR A 9 14.71 30.93 -10.38
N ALA A 10 14.32 30.66 -11.64
CA ALA A 10 13.10 29.89 -11.95
C ALA A 10 13.28 29.14 -13.28
N VAL A 11 12.51 28.08 -13.41
CA VAL A 11 12.34 27.34 -14.68
C VAL A 11 10.89 27.51 -15.13
N GLU A 12 10.71 27.93 -16.38
CA GLU A 12 9.42 28.08 -17.02
C GLU A 12 9.30 27.10 -18.19
N VAL A 13 8.16 26.39 -18.25
CA VAL A 13 7.85 25.45 -19.33
C VAL A 13 6.42 25.70 -19.81
N GLN A 14 6.25 25.83 -21.11
CA GLN A 14 4.93 25.83 -21.74
C GLN A 14 4.60 24.42 -22.20
N VAL A 15 3.47 23.90 -21.73
CA VAL A 15 3.03 22.54 -22.07
C VAL A 15 1.59 22.56 -22.60
N THR A 16 1.32 21.71 -23.57
CA THR A 16 -0.05 21.42 -24.01
C THR A 16 -0.47 20.09 -23.43
N LEU A 17 -1.53 20.09 -22.63
CA LEU A 17 -2.09 18.90 -21.98
C LEU A 17 -3.54 18.75 -22.43
N GLY A 18 -3.81 17.74 -23.26
CA GLY A 18 -5.09 17.62 -23.96
C GLY A 18 -5.35 18.83 -24.86
N SER A 19 -6.46 19.52 -24.67
CA SER A 19 -6.84 20.72 -25.42
C SER A 19 -6.36 22.05 -24.81
N ARG A 20 -5.74 22.02 -23.63
CA ARG A 20 -5.34 23.22 -22.90
C ARG A 20 -3.84 23.42 -22.92
N ARG A 21 -3.45 24.69 -23.00
CA ARG A 21 -2.05 25.09 -22.95
C ARG A 21 -1.77 25.78 -21.61
N TYR A 22 -0.76 25.32 -20.90
CA TYR A 22 -0.36 25.82 -19.58
C TYR A 22 1.06 26.37 -19.63
N ARG A 23 1.31 27.36 -18.79
CA ARG A 23 2.63 27.84 -18.45
C ARG A 23 2.92 27.42 -17.00
N LEU A 24 3.90 26.56 -16.83
CA LEU A 24 4.34 26.02 -15.56
C LEU A 24 5.61 26.76 -15.15
N ILE A 25 5.60 27.42 -13.99
CA ILE A 25 6.71 28.19 -13.48
C ILE A 25 7.12 27.61 -12.13
N ARG A 26 8.39 27.24 -12.00
CA ARG A 26 8.94 26.73 -10.75
C ARG A 26 10.16 27.52 -10.35
N GLU A 27 10.11 28.18 -9.20
CA GLU A 27 11.27 28.80 -8.59
C GLU A 27 12.22 27.72 -8.06
N VAL A 28 13.52 27.95 -8.24
CA VAL A 28 14.56 27.02 -7.75
C VAL A 28 14.50 26.94 -6.22
N GLY A 29 14.51 25.72 -5.70
CA GLY A 29 14.41 25.46 -4.26
C GLY A 29 12.96 25.42 -3.72
N GLN A 30 11.95 25.83 -4.50
CA GLN A 30 10.55 25.75 -4.05
C GLN A 30 9.91 24.39 -4.39
N ASN A 31 9.00 23.97 -3.50
CA ASN A 31 8.22 22.74 -3.68
C ASN A 31 6.83 23.02 -4.29
N THR A 32 6.70 24.12 -5.02
CA THR A 32 5.48 24.54 -5.71
C THR A 32 5.79 24.88 -7.15
N VAL A 33 4.80 24.69 -8.00
CA VAL A 33 4.80 25.06 -9.41
C VAL A 33 3.60 25.99 -9.63
N ASP A 34 3.84 27.21 -10.02
CA ASP A 34 2.78 28.12 -10.41
C ASP A 34 2.27 27.74 -11.80
N VAL A 35 0.96 27.63 -11.94
CA VAL A 35 0.29 27.17 -13.14
C VAL A 35 -0.59 28.28 -13.69
N VAL A 36 -0.26 28.73 -14.88
CA VAL A 36 -0.98 29.80 -15.57
C VAL A 36 -1.64 29.22 -16.84
N ASP A 37 -2.91 29.47 -17.03
CA ASP A 37 -3.57 29.17 -18.30
C ASP A 37 -2.99 30.09 -19.39
N HIS A 38 -2.45 29.52 -20.44
CA HIS A 38 -1.77 30.29 -21.48
C HIS A 38 -2.75 31.17 -22.32
N ALA A 39 -4.00 30.71 -22.46
CA ALA A 39 -5.00 31.43 -23.27
C ALA A 39 -5.58 32.64 -22.54
N THR A 40 -5.81 32.50 -21.20
CA THR A 40 -6.44 33.57 -20.41
C THR A 40 -5.42 34.40 -19.63
N GLY A 41 -4.22 33.88 -19.41
CA GLY A 41 -3.22 34.46 -18.51
C GLY A 41 -3.59 34.36 -17.03
N GLU A 42 -4.64 33.61 -16.69
CA GLU A 42 -5.14 33.46 -15.33
C GLU A 42 -4.28 32.46 -14.55
N LEU A 43 -3.93 32.81 -13.32
CA LEU A 43 -3.26 31.89 -12.40
C LEU A 43 -4.28 30.87 -11.88
N ILE A 44 -4.16 29.62 -12.33
CA ILE A 44 -5.02 28.52 -11.87
C ILE A 44 -4.71 28.18 -10.40
N GLY A 45 -3.48 28.43 -9.96
CA GLY A 45 -3.00 28.24 -8.58
C GLY A 45 -1.66 27.52 -8.55
N PRO A 46 -0.99 27.48 -7.40
CA PRO A 46 0.20 26.68 -7.23
C PRO A 46 -0.15 25.20 -7.06
N TRP A 47 0.56 24.34 -7.77
CA TRP A 47 0.56 22.90 -7.54
C TRP A 47 1.76 22.50 -6.68
N SER A 48 1.55 21.61 -5.71
CA SER A 48 2.64 21.12 -4.86
C SER A 48 3.38 19.94 -5.51
N THR A 49 4.71 19.94 -5.43
CA THR A 49 5.55 18.79 -5.78
C THR A 49 5.70 17.79 -4.62
N THR A 50 5.18 18.15 -3.43
CA THR A 50 5.22 17.32 -2.23
C THR A 50 3.80 17.10 -1.67
N ASN A 51 3.66 16.27 -0.63
CA ASN A 51 2.38 16.07 0.04
C ASN A 51 2.04 17.27 0.94
N ARG A 52 1.24 18.23 0.45
CA ARG A 52 0.66 19.32 1.25
C ARG A 52 -0.86 19.16 1.33
N LYS A 53 -1.41 19.23 2.54
CA LYS A 53 -2.80 18.86 2.84
C LYS A 53 -3.87 19.69 2.11
N TYR A 54 -3.56 20.91 1.70
CA TYR A 54 -4.53 21.87 1.14
C TYR A 54 -4.12 22.42 -0.23
N MET A 55 -3.24 21.72 -0.93
CA MET A 55 -2.74 22.16 -2.23
C MET A 55 -2.79 21.02 -3.23
N PRO A 56 -3.27 21.25 -4.47
CA PRO A 56 -3.24 20.24 -5.52
C PRO A 56 -1.82 19.73 -5.74
N LYS A 57 -1.67 18.46 -5.99
CA LYS A 57 -0.36 17.87 -6.31
C LYS A 57 -0.11 17.95 -7.79
N ALA A 58 1.02 18.50 -8.20
CA ALA A 58 1.41 18.60 -9.61
C ALA A 58 1.32 17.25 -10.34
N SER A 59 1.76 16.17 -9.70
CA SER A 59 1.66 14.82 -10.27
C SER A 59 0.22 14.36 -10.51
N GLN A 60 -0.70 14.70 -9.64
CA GLN A 60 -2.12 14.33 -9.77
C GLN A 60 -2.80 15.12 -10.88
N GLU A 61 -2.55 16.41 -10.93
CA GLU A 61 -3.11 17.30 -11.97
C GLU A 61 -2.59 16.92 -13.36
N LEU A 62 -1.30 16.58 -13.47
CA LEU A 62 -0.71 16.11 -14.72
C LEU A 62 -1.29 14.77 -15.18
N LEU A 63 -1.50 13.81 -14.26
CA LEU A 63 -2.16 12.54 -14.60
C LEU A 63 -3.60 12.77 -15.07
N ALA A 64 -4.36 13.61 -14.36
CA ALA A 64 -5.74 13.95 -14.73
C ALA A 64 -5.82 14.62 -16.11
N ALA A 65 -4.88 15.53 -16.42
CA ALA A 65 -4.80 16.17 -17.72
C ALA A 65 -4.48 15.20 -18.87
N LEU A 66 -3.88 14.07 -18.58
CA LEU A 66 -3.60 12.98 -19.52
C LEU A 66 -4.70 11.91 -19.57
N GLY A 67 -5.83 12.14 -18.91
CA GLY A 67 -6.96 11.21 -18.88
C GLY A 67 -6.80 10.04 -17.89
N LEU A 68 -5.81 10.11 -17.02
CA LEU A 68 -5.59 9.11 -15.96
C LEU A 68 -6.16 9.61 -14.62
N PRO A 69 -6.59 8.71 -13.71
CA PRO A 69 -7.05 9.11 -12.39
C PRO A 69 -5.98 9.88 -11.61
N ALA A 70 -6.36 10.99 -10.99
CA ALA A 70 -5.45 11.82 -10.20
C ALA A 70 -4.84 11.07 -9.01
N ASP A 71 -5.63 10.19 -8.36
CA ASP A 71 -5.15 9.34 -7.26
C ASP A 71 -5.10 7.87 -7.71
N LEU A 72 -4.35 7.61 -8.76
CA LEU A 72 -4.15 6.28 -9.29
C LEU A 72 -3.39 5.41 -8.29
N ARG A 73 -4.02 4.36 -7.85
CA ARG A 73 -3.45 3.38 -6.91
C ARG A 73 -3.54 1.99 -7.50
N ILE A 74 -2.51 1.20 -7.32
CA ILE A 74 -2.43 -0.17 -7.81
C ILE A 74 -2.21 -1.15 -6.64
N PRO A 75 -2.68 -2.40 -6.73
CA PRO A 75 -2.38 -3.42 -5.73
C PRO A 75 -0.87 -3.62 -5.57
N ARG A 76 -0.40 -3.71 -4.33
CA ARG A 76 1.03 -3.92 -4.03
C ARG A 76 1.53 -5.30 -4.47
N LYS A 77 0.64 -6.29 -4.56
CA LYS A 77 0.93 -7.64 -5.03
C LYS A 77 0.02 -8.00 -6.20
N ARG A 78 0.60 -8.48 -7.28
CA ARG A 78 -0.16 -8.91 -8.47
C ARG A 78 -0.73 -10.33 -8.35
N THR A 79 -0.12 -11.17 -7.52
CA THR A 79 -0.42 -12.62 -7.45
C THR A 79 -1.46 -12.99 -6.41
N LYS A 80 -1.77 -12.09 -5.49
CA LYS A 80 -2.76 -12.34 -4.42
C LYS A 80 -3.64 -11.10 -4.23
N PRO A 81 -4.96 -11.28 -4.07
CA PRO A 81 -5.83 -10.18 -3.65
C PRO A 81 -5.29 -9.56 -2.36
N THR A 82 -5.20 -8.24 -2.33
CA THR A 82 -4.73 -7.50 -1.15
C THR A 82 -5.34 -6.10 -1.14
N SER A 83 -5.69 -5.62 0.04
CA SER A 83 -6.09 -4.24 0.27
C SER A 83 -4.91 -3.25 0.25
N GLU A 84 -3.67 -3.75 0.36
CA GLU A 84 -2.49 -2.91 0.29
C GLU A 84 -2.28 -2.36 -1.11
N THR A 85 -2.12 -1.04 -1.21
CA THR A 85 -1.95 -0.34 -2.48
C THR A 85 -0.70 0.54 -2.49
N VAL A 86 -0.17 0.79 -3.69
CA VAL A 86 0.89 1.78 -3.94
C VAL A 86 0.37 2.83 -4.91
N GLY A 87 0.70 4.10 -4.66
CA GLY A 87 0.36 5.19 -5.57
C GLY A 87 1.23 5.17 -6.83
N VAL A 88 0.61 5.43 -7.98
CA VAL A 88 1.28 5.75 -9.24
C VAL A 88 1.32 7.25 -9.38
N SER A 89 2.44 7.78 -9.82
CA SER A 89 2.67 9.20 -10.00
C SER A 89 2.93 9.54 -11.48
N PHE A 90 2.78 10.80 -11.84
CA PHE A 90 3.21 11.27 -13.17
C PHE A 90 4.68 10.91 -13.47
N PHE A 91 5.52 10.83 -12.43
CA PHE A 91 6.93 10.47 -12.61
C PHE A 91 7.11 9.01 -13.11
N ASP A 92 6.17 8.13 -12.79
CA ASP A 92 6.19 6.75 -13.27
C ASP A 92 5.82 6.69 -14.78
N LEU A 93 4.94 7.59 -15.26
CA LEU A 93 4.65 7.78 -16.69
C LEU A 93 5.78 8.54 -17.40
N TYR A 94 6.36 9.55 -16.76
CA TYR A 94 7.42 10.38 -17.33
C TYR A 94 8.61 9.55 -17.81
N LYS A 95 8.90 8.42 -17.17
CA LYS A 95 9.95 7.49 -17.59
C LYS A 95 9.74 6.86 -18.97
N TYR A 96 8.52 6.88 -19.49
CA TYR A 96 8.23 6.43 -20.87
C TYR A 96 8.53 7.50 -21.91
N ILE A 97 8.54 8.77 -21.52
CA ILE A 97 8.78 9.91 -22.41
C ILE A 97 10.14 10.57 -22.20
N TYR A 98 10.90 10.13 -21.20
CA TYR A 98 12.25 10.66 -20.94
C TYR A 98 13.26 9.52 -20.84
N LEU A 99 14.16 9.48 -21.79
CA LEU A 99 15.28 8.55 -21.84
C LEU A 99 16.56 9.30 -21.46
N GLY A 100 16.93 9.20 -20.19
CA GLY A 100 18.10 9.90 -19.66
C GLY A 100 19.42 9.19 -19.94
N GLN A 101 20.49 9.94 -19.99
CA GLN A 101 21.85 9.46 -20.25
C GLN A 101 22.28 8.31 -19.34
N ASN A 102 21.86 8.30 -18.07
CA ASN A 102 22.23 7.26 -17.11
C ASN A 102 21.38 5.98 -17.25
N ASP A 103 20.22 6.09 -17.85
CA ASP A 103 19.26 5.00 -17.98
C ASP A 103 19.34 4.28 -19.33
N ILE A 104 19.82 4.97 -20.36
CA ILE A 104 19.76 4.53 -21.76
C ILE A 104 20.40 3.16 -22.03
N ASP A 105 21.48 2.82 -21.31
CA ASP A 105 22.22 1.56 -21.44
C ASP A 105 22.12 0.65 -20.22
N THR A 106 21.39 1.08 -19.18
CA THR A 106 21.36 0.36 -17.90
C THR A 106 19.98 -0.21 -17.58
N GLN A 107 18.91 0.48 -17.93
CA GLN A 107 17.55 0.06 -17.59
C GLN A 107 16.50 0.59 -18.59
N VAL A 108 15.44 -0.17 -18.77
CA VAL A 108 14.28 0.22 -19.56
C VAL A 108 13.18 0.69 -18.63
N VAL A 109 12.87 1.99 -18.64
CA VAL A 109 11.78 2.59 -17.85
C VAL A 109 11.86 2.22 -16.34
N GLY A 110 13.06 2.08 -15.79
CA GLY A 110 13.25 1.78 -14.37
C GLY A 110 12.99 0.32 -13.94
N HIS A 111 13.01 -0.64 -14.86
CA HIS A 111 12.73 -2.05 -14.57
C HIS A 111 13.70 -2.71 -13.59
N ALA A 112 14.92 -2.22 -13.48
CA ALA A 112 15.94 -2.76 -12.56
C ALA A 112 15.56 -2.62 -11.08
N ASN A 113 14.62 -1.75 -10.73
CA ASN A 113 14.10 -1.59 -9.38
C ASN A 113 12.74 -2.25 -9.25
N SER A 114 12.61 -3.26 -8.39
CA SER A 114 11.38 -4.07 -8.24
C SER A 114 10.15 -3.25 -7.86
N HIS A 115 10.33 -2.19 -7.07
CA HIS A 115 9.24 -1.28 -6.69
C HIS A 115 8.77 -0.42 -7.88
N LEU A 116 9.71 0.06 -8.69
CA LEU A 116 9.41 0.82 -9.89
C LEU A 116 8.86 -0.09 -11.01
N ASP A 117 9.34 -1.34 -11.12
CA ASP A 117 8.87 -2.29 -12.12
C ASP A 117 7.38 -2.61 -11.99
N LEU A 118 6.87 -2.73 -10.74
CA LEU A 118 5.44 -2.89 -10.49
C LEU A 118 4.62 -1.73 -11.08
N LYS A 119 5.06 -0.49 -10.83
CA LYS A 119 4.39 0.72 -11.30
C LYS A 119 4.54 0.89 -12.82
N ARG A 120 5.72 0.61 -13.34
CA ARG A 120 6.01 0.64 -14.77
C ARG A 120 5.03 -0.24 -15.56
N ARG A 121 4.84 -1.49 -15.11
CA ARG A 121 3.89 -2.42 -15.76
C ARG A 121 2.48 -1.88 -15.74
N ALA A 122 2.03 -1.37 -14.58
CA ALA A 122 0.69 -0.80 -14.46
C ALA A 122 0.49 0.42 -15.38
N VAL A 123 1.49 1.30 -15.47
CA VAL A 123 1.46 2.44 -16.41
C VAL A 123 1.38 1.95 -17.85
N PHE A 124 2.18 0.95 -18.24
CA PHE A 124 2.13 0.35 -19.57
C PHE A 124 0.73 -0.19 -19.88
N GLU A 125 0.19 -1.00 -18.97
CA GLU A 125 -1.13 -1.60 -19.14
C GLU A 125 -2.24 -0.56 -19.31
N LEU A 126 -2.20 0.52 -18.54
CA LEU A 126 -3.17 1.62 -18.67
C LEU A 126 -2.99 2.40 -19.97
N VAL A 127 -1.76 2.75 -20.33
CA VAL A 127 -1.46 3.51 -21.55
C VAL A 127 -1.92 2.78 -22.82
N TYR A 128 -1.76 1.46 -22.83
CA TYR A 128 -2.16 0.61 -23.96
C TYR A 128 -3.58 0.02 -23.83
N GLY A 129 -4.34 0.40 -22.82
CA GLY A 129 -5.69 -0.10 -22.61
C GLY A 129 -5.75 -1.61 -22.33
N LEU A 130 -4.66 -2.22 -21.85
CA LEU A 130 -4.61 -3.62 -21.39
C LEU A 130 -5.23 -3.75 -20.00
N ASN A 131 -5.38 -2.64 -19.31
CA ASN A 131 -5.98 -2.49 -18.01
C ASN A 131 -6.76 -1.17 -17.99
N SER A 132 -7.71 -1.04 -17.07
CA SER A 132 -8.45 0.20 -16.88
C SER A 132 -8.43 0.63 -15.42
N PRO A 133 -8.69 1.92 -15.13
CA PRO A 133 -8.86 2.38 -13.76
C PRO A 133 -9.94 1.58 -13.02
N GLU A 134 -11.05 1.28 -13.69
CA GLU A 134 -12.17 0.52 -13.13
C GLU A 134 -11.75 -0.92 -12.79
N LEU A 135 -10.94 -1.56 -13.64
CA LEU A 135 -10.42 -2.91 -13.39
C LEU A 135 -9.47 -2.91 -12.19
N ILE A 136 -8.64 -1.89 -12.06
CA ILE A 136 -7.76 -1.70 -10.92
C ILE A 136 -8.58 -1.50 -9.63
N ASP A 137 -9.63 -0.68 -9.68
CA ASP A 137 -10.51 -0.45 -8.53
C ASP A 137 -11.24 -1.73 -8.10
N LEU A 138 -11.70 -2.53 -9.06
CA LEU A 138 -12.30 -3.84 -8.79
C LEU A 138 -11.28 -4.79 -8.14
N ALA A 139 -10.04 -4.83 -8.62
CA ALA A 139 -8.98 -5.65 -8.02
C ALA A 139 -8.68 -5.23 -6.57
N ILE A 140 -8.65 -3.92 -6.29
CA ILE A 140 -8.47 -3.38 -4.94
C ILE A 140 -9.69 -3.72 -4.05
N LEU A 141 -10.90 -3.55 -4.58
CA LEU A 141 -12.14 -3.83 -3.85
C LEU A 141 -12.25 -5.32 -3.52
N LYS A 142 -11.93 -6.20 -4.47
CA LYS A 142 -11.82 -7.65 -4.24
C LYS A 142 -10.84 -7.96 -3.11
N GLY A 143 -9.67 -7.31 -3.12
CA GLY A 143 -8.67 -7.44 -2.07
C GLY A 143 -9.21 -7.04 -0.69
N LYS A 144 -9.94 -5.94 -0.61
CA LYS A 144 -10.56 -5.48 0.65
C LYS A 144 -11.57 -6.47 1.20
N TRP A 145 -12.43 -7.03 0.34
CA TRP A 145 -13.41 -8.03 0.75
C TRP A 145 -12.75 -9.35 1.16
N ALA A 146 -11.72 -9.79 0.43
CA ALA A 146 -10.95 -10.98 0.80
C ALA A 146 -10.24 -10.82 2.16
N ASP A 147 -9.59 -9.68 2.41
CA ASP A 147 -8.96 -9.36 3.69
C ASP A 147 -10.00 -9.32 4.81
N ARG A 148 -11.19 -8.73 4.55
CA ARG A 148 -12.29 -8.67 5.51
C ARG A 148 -12.82 -10.05 5.85
N ALA A 149 -13.04 -10.90 4.85
CA ALA A 149 -13.47 -12.28 5.04
C ALA A 149 -12.46 -13.08 5.88
N ALA A 150 -11.17 -12.95 5.58
CA ALA A 150 -10.11 -13.60 6.33
C ALA A 150 -10.06 -13.15 7.80
N GLN A 151 -10.23 -11.85 8.08
CA GLN A 151 -10.29 -11.31 9.44
C GLN A 151 -11.49 -11.86 10.21
N LEU A 152 -12.67 -11.88 9.57
CA LEU A 152 -13.90 -12.39 10.19
C LEU A 152 -13.83 -13.89 10.45
N LYS A 153 -13.27 -14.67 9.52
CA LYS A 153 -13.01 -16.11 9.74
C LYS A 153 -12.07 -16.35 10.91
N SER A 154 -10.95 -15.64 10.95
CA SER A 154 -10.02 -15.76 12.07
C SER A 154 -10.67 -15.38 13.40
N ARG A 155 -11.54 -14.38 13.40
CA ARG A 155 -12.33 -14.02 14.58
C ARG A 155 -13.30 -15.12 14.98
N ALA A 156 -14.04 -15.68 14.02
CA ALA A 156 -14.96 -16.78 14.27
C ALA A 156 -14.22 -18.01 14.82
N GLU A 157 -13.10 -18.39 14.22
CA GLU A 157 -12.25 -19.48 14.72
C GLU A 157 -11.80 -19.22 16.17
N ALA A 158 -11.32 -18.02 16.47
CA ALA A 158 -10.90 -17.67 17.83
C ALA A 158 -12.05 -17.75 18.85
N ILE A 159 -13.28 -17.35 18.47
CA ILE A 159 -14.46 -17.50 19.32
C ILE A 159 -14.79 -18.98 19.50
N LYS A 160 -14.76 -19.76 18.43
CA LYS A 160 -15.04 -21.20 18.46
C LYS A 160 -14.04 -21.94 19.37
N ASP A 161 -12.75 -21.64 19.23
CA ASP A 161 -11.71 -22.23 20.06
C ASP A 161 -11.87 -21.86 21.54
N PHE A 162 -12.29 -20.62 21.82
CA PHE A 162 -12.61 -20.19 23.17
C PHE A 162 -13.80 -20.96 23.75
N LEU A 163 -14.89 -21.10 22.97
CA LEU A 163 -16.08 -21.86 23.37
C LEU A 163 -15.74 -23.32 23.66
N ALA A 164 -14.91 -23.94 22.82
CA ALA A 164 -14.45 -25.31 23.00
C ALA A 164 -13.55 -25.48 24.25
N GLN A 165 -12.62 -24.53 24.50
CA GLN A 165 -11.77 -24.56 25.68
C GLN A 165 -12.52 -24.29 26.99
N ALA A 166 -13.60 -23.52 26.92
CA ALA A 166 -14.47 -23.23 28.05
C ALA A 166 -15.47 -24.35 28.33
N ASP A 167 -15.47 -25.43 27.53
CA ASP A 167 -16.44 -26.56 27.62
C ASP A 167 -17.89 -26.05 27.60
N GLU A 168 -18.15 -25.02 26.78
CA GLU A 168 -19.47 -24.39 26.66
C GLU A 168 -20.41 -25.34 25.89
N PRO A 169 -21.62 -25.57 26.38
CA PRO A 169 -22.61 -26.40 25.67
C PRO A 169 -22.95 -25.81 24.30
N GLU A 170 -23.29 -26.65 23.34
CA GLU A 170 -23.76 -26.20 22.04
C GLU A 170 -25.10 -25.44 22.13
N LEU A 171 -25.39 -24.61 21.15
CA LEU A 171 -26.57 -23.73 21.15
C LEU A 171 -27.88 -24.52 21.38
N GLU A 172 -28.03 -25.65 20.73
CA GLU A 172 -29.21 -26.51 20.87
C GLU A 172 -29.37 -27.07 22.30
N GLN A 173 -28.25 -27.42 22.94
CA GLN A 173 -28.20 -27.83 24.35
C GLN A 173 -28.52 -26.68 25.30
N LEU A 174 -28.08 -25.47 24.96
CA LEU A 174 -28.38 -24.27 25.74
C LEU A 174 -29.87 -23.91 25.67
N GLU A 175 -30.49 -24.00 24.49
CA GLU A 175 -31.92 -23.77 24.32
C GLU A 175 -32.75 -24.78 25.11
N GLN A 176 -32.36 -26.05 25.11
CA GLN A 176 -33.01 -27.07 25.91
C GLN A 176 -32.85 -26.83 27.41
N LEU A 177 -31.63 -26.48 27.80
CA LEU A 177 -31.31 -26.19 29.22
C LEU A 177 -32.06 -24.94 29.70
N GLU A 178 -32.21 -23.94 28.85
CA GLU A 178 -32.99 -22.72 29.13
C GLU A 178 -34.47 -23.07 29.39
N GLN A 179 -35.06 -23.86 28.49
CA GLN A 179 -36.47 -24.27 28.63
C GLN A 179 -36.69 -25.07 29.92
N ASP A 180 -35.81 -26.01 30.21
CA ASP A 180 -35.94 -26.84 31.39
C ASP A 180 -35.74 -26.01 32.67
N THR A 181 -34.75 -25.08 32.66
CA THR A 181 -34.49 -24.20 33.81
C THR A 181 -35.64 -23.19 34.01
N ARG A 182 -36.20 -22.63 32.96
CA ARG A 182 -37.40 -21.74 33.04
C ARG A 182 -38.60 -22.49 33.62
N ARG A 183 -38.84 -23.70 33.17
CA ARG A 183 -39.92 -24.54 33.74
C ARG A 183 -39.72 -24.80 35.20
N ALA A 184 -38.49 -25.18 35.60
CA ALA A 184 -38.17 -25.42 37.01
C ALA A 184 -38.30 -24.14 37.86
N LEU A 185 -37.93 -22.99 37.30
CA LEU A 185 -38.10 -21.68 37.95
C LEU A 185 -39.57 -21.33 38.14
N GLU A 186 -40.41 -21.56 37.12
CA GLU A 186 -41.89 -21.32 37.18
C GLU A 186 -42.54 -22.25 38.23
N GLU A 187 -42.15 -23.52 38.24
CA GLU A 187 -42.64 -24.48 39.23
C GLU A 187 -42.24 -24.09 40.68
N ALA A 188 -40.96 -23.73 40.87
CA ALA A 188 -40.46 -23.30 42.20
C ALA A 188 -41.13 -21.99 42.63
N THR A 189 -41.34 -21.05 41.71
CA THR A 189 -42.00 -19.77 41.99
C THR A 189 -43.49 -20.00 42.35
N SER A 190 -44.19 -20.89 41.64
CA SER A 190 -45.57 -21.26 41.91
C SER A 190 -45.71 -21.92 43.29
N LEU A 191 -44.79 -22.84 43.62
CA LEU A 191 -44.77 -23.46 44.93
C LEU A 191 -44.51 -22.44 46.04
N LEU A 192 -43.55 -21.52 45.82
CA LEU A 192 -43.27 -20.43 46.76
C LEU A 192 -44.51 -19.54 46.98
N ASP A 193 -45.23 -19.18 45.91
CA ASP A 193 -46.42 -18.35 45.99
C ASP A 193 -47.57 -19.10 46.72
N ASN A 194 -47.69 -20.42 46.56
CA ASN A 194 -48.64 -21.22 47.29
C ASN A 194 -48.34 -21.26 48.79
N VAL A 195 -47.09 -21.54 49.15
CA VAL A 195 -46.62 -21.53 50.58
C VAL A 195 -46.78 -20.13 51.17
N ARG A 196 -46.62 -19.08 50.37
CA ARG A 196 -46.76 -17.68 50.78
C ARG A 196 -48.23 -17.31 51.06
N ASN A 197 -49.15 -17.75 50.24
CA ASN A 197 -50.56 -17.48 50.42
C ASN A 197 -51.08 -18.12 51.72
N GLU A 198 -50.46 -19.19 52.19
CA GLU A 198 -50.72 -19.80 53.50
C GLU A 198 -50.06 -19.06 54.67
N SER A 199 -48.99 -18.32 54.45
CA SER A 199 -48.17 -17.71 55.49
C SER A 199 -48.06 -16.17 55.53
N GLY A 200 -48.93 -15.48 54.93
CA GLY A 200 -49.16 -14.09 54.50
C GLY A 200 -48.45 -12.88 55.12
N ALA A 201 -47.74 -12.93 56.23
CA ALA A 201 -47.25 -11.71 56.87
C ALA A 201 -45.71 -11.54 56.89
N VAL A 202 -44.94 -12.62 56.71
CA VAL A 202 -43.47 -12.60 56.92
C VAL A 202 -42.71 -12.39 55.63
N LEU A 203 -43.33 -12.62 54.53
CA LEU A 203 -42.70 -12.65 53.20
C LEU A 203 -42.49 -11.30 52.52
N GLU A 204 -43.20 -10.24 52.96
CA GLU A 204 -43.11 -8.93 52.32
C GLU A 204 -41.76 -8.22 52.57
N ALA A 205 -41.21 -8.40 53.74
CA ALA A 205 -39.89 -7.82 54.07
C ALA A 205 -38.72 -8.43 53.27
N GLN A 206 -38.80 -9.72 52.91
CA GLN A 206 -37.78 -10.37 52.10
C GLN A 206 -37.86 -10.04 50.61
N ARG A 207 -39.01 -9.62 50.10
CA ARG A 207 -39.23 -9.32 48.69
C ARG A 207 -38.37 -8.11 48.21
N SER A 208 -38.30 -7.06 49.04
CA SER A 208 -37.52 -5.86 48.71
C SER A 208 -36.02 -6.12 48.63
N THR A 209 -35.53 -6.92 49.57
CA THR A 209 -34.10 -7.31 49.61
C THR A 209 -33.74 -8.22 48.40
N ARG A 210 -34.66 -9.15 48.05
CA ARG A 210 -34.47 -10.03 46.90
C ARG A 210 -34.48 -9.28 45.56
N GLN A 211 -35.38 -8.32 45.35
CA GLN A 211 -35.36 -7.46 44.17
C GLN A 211 -34.05 -6.67 44.07
N ARG A 212 -33.54 -6.22 45.19
CA ARG A 212 -32.27 -5.49 45.25
C ARG A 212 -31.10 -6.39 44.86
N VAL A 213 -31.08 -7.65 45.35
CA VAL A 213 -30.07 -8.66 44.99
C VAL A 213 -30.12 -8.98 43.49
N SER A 214 -31.34 -9.14 42.93
CA SER A 214 -31.50 -9.38 41.49
C SER A 214 -31.02 -8.20 40.62
N GLN A 215 -31.35 -6.97 41.03
CA GLN A 215 -30.86 -5.75 40.36
C GLN A 215 -29.33 -5.62 40.41
N LEU A 216 -28.74 -5.85 41.58
CA LEU A 216 -27.28 -5.80 41.74
C LEU A 216 -26.58 -6.90 40.92
N ARG A 217 -27.18 -8.08 40.78
CA ARG A 217 -26.65 -9.15 39.89
C ARG A 217 -26.68 -8.77 38.44
N GLY A 218 -27.77 -8.14 37.97
CA GLY A 218 -27.84 -7.58 36.61
C GLY A 218 -26.77 -6.53 36.37
N GLN A 219 -26.64 -5.57 37.30
CA GLN A 219 -25.59 -4.55 37.24
C GLN A 219 -24.17 -5.12 37.26
N LEU A 220 -23.94 -6.15 38.07
CA LEU A 220 -22.66 -6.86 38.11
C LEU A 220 -22.32 -7.50 36.78
N GLY A 221 -23.29 -8.16 36.15
CA GLY A 221 -23.12 -8.78 34.83
C GLY A 221 -22.71 -7.76 33.75
N GLU A 222 -23.41 -6.61 33.70
CA GLU A 222 -23.09 -5.52 32.79
C GLU A 222 -21.68 -4.95 33.06
N LEU A 223 -21.33 -4.70 34.32
CA LEU A 223 -20.02 -4.18 34.70
C LEU A 223 -18.87 -5.15 34.38
N ILE A 224 -19.09 -6.44 34.60
CA ILE A 224 -18.12 -7.49 34.23
C ILE A 224 -17.90 -7.52 32.72
N ALA A 225 -18.98 -7.46 31.91
CA ALA A 225 -18.87 -7.45 30.47
C ALA A 225 -18.06 -6.24 29.96
N VAL A 226 -18.33 -5.06 30.53
CA VAL A 226 -17.59 -3.83 30.18
C VAL A 226 -16.12 -3.93 30.60
N ARG A 227 -15.84 -4.40 31.81
CA ARG A 227 -14.47 -4.62 32.31
C ARG A 227 -13.69 -5.58 31.41
N ASP A 228 -14.32 -6.69 31.00
CA ASP A 228 -13.67 -7.72 30.19
C ASP A 228 -13.37 -7.22 28.78
N ALA A 229 -14.28 -6.41 28.21
CA ALA A 229 -14.05 -5.73 26.94
C ALA A 229 -12.84 -4.77 27.04
N THR A 230 -12.84 -3.89 28.05
CA THR A 230 -11.71 -2.96 28.27
C THR A 230 -10.40 -3.72 28.53
N ALA A 231 -10.43 -4.81 29.30
CA ALA A 231 -9.25 -5.65 29.51
C ALA A 231 -8.73 -6.31 28.23
N ALA A 232 -9.61 -6.64 27.28
CA ALA A 232 -9.22 -7.13 25.98
C ALA A 232 -8.54 -6.03 25.15
N ASP A 233 -9.04 -4.80 25.21
CA ASP A 233 -8.45 -3.66 24.52
C ASP A 233 -7.07 -3.30 25.10
N VAL A 234 -6.92 -3.28 26.43
CA VAL A 234 -5.61 -3.13 27.09
C VAL A 234 -4.60 -4.18 26.59
N ARG A 235 -5.00 -5.45 26.53
CA ARG A 235 -4.11 -6.52 26.02
C ARG A 235 -3.73 -6.30 24.56
N LYS A 236 -4.68 -5.90 23.72
CA LYS A 236 -4.45 -5.62 22.30
C LYS A 236 -3.51 -4.44 22.11
N SER A 237 -3.79 -3.33 22.80
CA SER A 237 -2.95 -2.12 22.77
C SER A 237 -1.56 -2.40 23.33
N GLY A 238 -1.46 -3.21 24.39
CA GLY A 238 -0.18 -3.66 24.97
C GLY A 238 0.64 -4.51 24.01
N SER A 239 0.00 -5.45 23.30
CA SER A 239 0.69 -6.28 22.30
C SER A 239 1.17 -5.44 21.10
N LEU A 240 0.34 -4.50 20.64
CA LEU A 240 0.71 -3.57 19.57
C LEU A 240 1.90 -2.69 20.01
N MET A 241 1.86 -2.18 21.24
CA MET A 241 2.96 -1.40 21.81
C MET A 241 4.27 -2.19 21.84
N ALA A 242 4.21 -3.45 22.27
CA ALA A 242 5.39 -4.32 22.29
C ALA A 242 5.96 -4.54 20.88
N GLN A 243 5.09 -4.77 19.90
CA GLN A 243 5.48 -4.91 18.49
C GLN A 243 6.14 -3.63 17.96
N LEU A 244 5.49 -2.48 18.12
CA LEU A 244 6.02 -1.20 17.66
C LEU A 244 7.39 -0.87 18.28
N ARG A 245 7.60 -1.22 19.55
CA ARG A 245 8.90 -1.05 20.22
C ARG A 245 9.97 -1.98 19.67
N LEU A 246 9.62 -3.22 19.32
CA LEU A 246 10.53 -4.16 18.66
C LEU A 246 10.92 -3.66 17.27
N ASP A 247 9.95 -3.18 16.51
CA ASP A 247 10.18 -2.62 15.18
C ASP A 247 11.06 -1.36 15.26
N GLN A 248 10.77 -0.47 16.22
CA GLN A 248 11.62 0.69 16.48
C GLN A 248 13.06 0.31 16.84
N GLN A 249 13.22 -0.68 17.73
CA GLN A 249 14.55 -1.16 18.11
C GLN A 249 15.27 -1.84 16.94
N ALA A 250 14.54 -2.55 16.08
CA ALA A 250 15.12 -3.17 14.89
C ALA A 250 15.62 -2.11 13.91
N LEU A 251 14.80 -1.08 13.66
CA LEU A 251 15.18 0.04 12.80
C LEU A 251 16.33 0.86 13.39
N GLN A 252 16.33 1.11 14.71
CA GLN A 252 17.44 1.81 15.38
C GLN A 252 18.74 1.02 15.28
N ARG A 253 18.69 -0.32 15.47
CA ARG A 253 19.88 -1.17 15.32
C ARG A 253 20.37 -1.18 13.88
N ALA A 254 19.45 -1.23 12.92
CA ALA A 254 19.80 -1.16 11.50
C ALA A 254 20.46 0.18 11.14
N ASP A 255 19.92 1.30 11.65
CA ASP A 255 20.50 2.64 11.48
C ASP A 255 21.89 2.75 12.10
N VAL A 256 22.06 2.27 13.35
CA VAL A 256 23.38 2.26 14.03
C VAL A 256 24.36 1.35 13.30
N ALA A 257 23.91 0.17 12.87
CA ALA A 257 24.75 -0.75 12.11
C ALA A 257 25.15 -0.14 10.76
N HIS A 258 24.20 0.46 10.06
CA HIS A 258 24.47 1.14 8.79
C HIS A 258 25.50 2.27 8.98
N ARG A 259 25.30 3.16 9.94
CA ARG A 259 26.25 4.25 10.24
C ARG A 259 27.62 3.76 10.72
N ALA A 260 27.66 2.67 11.50
CA ALA A 260 28.90 2.10 12.00
C ALA A 260 29.69 1.38 10.90
N LEU A 261 29.01 0.79 9.93
CA LEU A 261 29.63 -0.05 8.91
C LEU A 261 29.87 0.69 7.59
N SER A 262 29.09 1.73 7.28
CA SER A 262 29.16 2.47 6.02
C SER A 262 30.50 3.19 5.76
N GLY A 263 31.28 3.43 6.81
CA GLY A 263 32.62 4.05 6.71
C GLY A 263 33.77 3.08 6.94
N LEU A 264 33.54 1.80 7.09
CA LEU A 264 34.57 0.82 7.39
C LEU A 264 35.02 0.06 6.14
N GLU A 265 36.24 0.26 5.75
CA GLU A 265 36.92 -0.60 4.78
C GLU A 265 37.44 -1.85 5.49
N PHE A 266 36.83 -2.98 5.22
CA PHE A 266 37.24 -4.25 5.80
C PHE A 266 38.43 -4.82 5.01
N ALA A 267 39.58 -4.92 5.66
CA ALA A 267 40.73 -5.62 5.10
C ALA A 267 40.58 -7.16 5.16
N SER A 268 39.78 -7.65 6.10
CA SER A 268 39.47 -9.07 6.27
C SER A 268 38.02 -9.27 6.67
N CYS A 269 37.46 -10.41 6.30
CA CYS A 269 36.09 -10.79 6.67
C CYS A 269 35.99 -10.96 8.19
N PRO A 270 35.09 -10.25 8.90
CA PRO A 270 34.99 -10.32 10.35
C PRO A 270 34.51 -11.68 10.87
N ARG A 271 33.98 -12.56 10.01
CA ARG A 271 33.53 -13.90 10.38
C ARG A 271 34.58 -14.99 10.17
N CYS A 272 35.33 -14.96 9.06
CA CYS A 272 36.28 -16.03 8.74
C CYS A 272 37.74 -15.55 8.69
N LEU A 273 37.98 -14.26 8.91
CA LEU A 273 39.30 -13.61 8.94
C LEU A 273 40.13 -13.71 7.64
N GLN A 274 39.50 -14.15 6.55
CA GLN A 274 40.14 -14.14 5.23
C GLN A 274 40.31 -12.72 4.71
N ASP A 275 41.43 -12.46 4.06
CA ASP A 275 41.70 -11.15 3.41
C ASP A 275 40.68 -10.94 2.26
N VAL A 276 40.07 -9.78 2.22
CA VAL A 276 39.07 -9.40 1.21
C VAL A 276 39.54 -8.24 0.33
N ARG A 277 40.76 -7.72 0.50
CA ARG A 277 41.27 -6.54 -0.22
C ARG A 277 41.46 -6.80 -1.72
N ASP A 278 41.89 -8.00 -2.06
CA ASP A 278 42.16 -8.38 -3.45
C ASP A 278 40.97 -9.12 -4.08
N ARG A 279 39.78 -9.07 -3.45
CA ARG A 279 38.61 -9.73 -3.96
C ARG A 279 38.01 -8.90 -5.11
N GLU A 280 38.01 -9.45 -6.29
CA GLU A 280 37.32 -8.84 -7.43
C GLU A 280 35.80 -8.91 -7.20
N VAL A 281 35.21 -7.75 -6.95
CA VAL A 281 33.76 -7.57 -6.81
C VAL A 281 33.33 -6.53 -7.81
N ALA A 282 32.19 -6.74 -8.44
CA ALA A 282 31.63 -5.78 -9.38
C ALA A 282 31.44 -4.41 -8.70
N SER A 283 31.70 -3.33 -9.42
CA SER A 283 31.56 -1.97 -8.87
C SER A 283 30.15 -1.78 -8.30
N GLY A 284 30.06 -1.27 -7.08
CA GLY A 284 28.80 -1.08 -6.36
C GLY A 284 28.27 -2.33 -5.64
N HIS A 285 29.14 -3.30 -5.36
CA HIS A 285 28.81 -4.46 -4.54
C HIS A 285 29.67 -4.53 -3.28
N CYS A 286 29.09 -4.98 -2.19
CA CYS A 286 29.74 -5.13 -0.91
C CYS A 286 30.90 -6.15 -0.98
N LEU A 287 32.09 -5.76 -0.56
CA LEU A 287 33.28 -6.59 -0.53
C LEU A 287 33.12 -7.86 0.34
N LEU A 288 32.25 -7.82 1.35
CA LEU A 288 32.06 -8.93 2.28
C LEU A 288 31.04 -9.95 1.78
N CYS A 289 29.85 -9.51 1.36
CA CYS A 289 28.76 -10.40 1.00
C CYS A 289 28.49 -10.50 -0.51
N THR A 290 29.17 -9.70 -1.32
CA THR A 290 29.02 -9.64 -2.80
C THR A 290 27.63 -9.24 -3.30
N GLN A 291 26.78 -8.74 -2.42
CA GLN A 291 25.48 -8.20 -2.80
C GLN A 291 25.61 -6.78 -3.33
N PRO A 292 24.73 -6.33 -4.23
CA PRO A 292 24.71 -4.93 -4.65
C PRO A 292 24.61 -4.02 -3.43
N GLU A 293 25.47 -3.02 -3.34
CA GLU A 293 25.26 -1.93 -2.40
C GLU A 293 24.09 -1.10 -2.94
N GLU A 294 22.96 -1.19 -2.27
CA GLU A 294 21.90 -0.24 -2.52
C GLU A 294 22.48 1.15 -2.29
N ALA A 295 22.47 1.97 -3.34
CA ALA A 295 22.90 3.36 -3.25
C ALA A 295 22.21 3.95 -2.01
N SER A 296 23.01 4.43 -1.07
CA SER A 296 22.59 4.91 0.24
C SER A 296 21.27 5.67 0.15
N SER A 297 20.16 4.93 0.27
CA SER A 297 18.92 5.57 0.64
C SER A 297 19.20 6.10 2.04
N GLU A 298 19.22 7.41 2.20
CA GLU A 298 19.21 8.04 3.51
C GLU A 298 18.22 7.25 4.35
N PHE A 299 18.76 6.57 5.37
CA PHE A 299 17.94 5.77 6.28
C PHE A 299 16.77 6.65 6.69
N ASP A 300 15.55 6.27 6.29
CA ASP A 300 14.43 7.19 6.32
C ASP A 300 14.10 7.57 7.77
N SER A 301 14.69 8.68 8.21
CA SER A 301 14.42 9.28 9.52
C SER A 301 12.92 9.59 9.71
N GLY A 302 12.16 9.61 8.62
CA GLY A 302 10.71 9.74 8.62
C GLY A 302 10.00 8.51 9.15
N GLU A 303 10.51 7.32 8.88
CA GLU A 303 9.91 6.07 9.37
C GLU A 303 10.12 5.90 10.88
N LEU A 304 11.30 6.22 11.39
CA LEU A 304 11.53 6.27 12.83
C LEU A 304 10.67 7.31 13.55
N LYS A 305 10.45 8.47 12.93
CA LYS A 305 9.56 9.50 13.47
C LYS A 305 8.08 9.06 13.45
N ARG A 306 7.64 8.38 12.39
CA ARG A 306 6.29 7.80 12.31
C ARG A 306 6.08 6.74 13.38
N LEU A 307 7.03 5.82 13.54
CA LEU A 307 7.00 4.79 14.58
C LEU A 307 7.01 5.42 15.98
N ALA A 308 7.83 6.44 16.22
CA ALA A 308 7.83 7.15 17.49
C ALA A 308 6.49 7.84 17.78
N ALA A 309 5.86 8.45 16.78
CA ALA A 309 4.54 9.04 16.91
C ALA A 309 3.46 7.97 17.20
N GLN A 310 3.48 6.86 16.48
CA GLN A 310 2.58 5.72 16.72
C GLN A 310 2.76 5.12 18.12
N ILE A 311 4.00 4.97 18.58
CA ILE A 311 4.32 4.51 19.94
C ILE A 311 3.73 5.47 20.97
N SER A 312 3.93 6.79 20.79
CA SER A 312 3.40 7.81 21.70
C SER A 312 1.89 7.80 21.76
N GLU A 313 1.23 7.70 20.61
CA GLU A 313 -0.24 7.63 20.52
C GLU A 313 -0.77 6.34 21.14
N THR A 314 -0.19 5.19 20.82
CA THR A 314 -0.57 3.89 21.40
C THR A 314 -0.32 3.87 22.91
N GLN A 315 0.74 4.52 23.38
CA GLN A 315 1.03 4.64 24.81
C GLN A 315 0.00 5.48 25.55
N SER A 316 -0.47 6.55 24.94
CA SER A 316 -1.54 7.39 25.52
C SER A 316 -2.86 6.62 25.59
N LEU A 317 -3.24 5.93 24.51
CA LEU A 317 -4.44 5.10 24.49
C LEU A 317 -4.35 3.94 25.51
N LEU A 318 -3.21 3.27 25.59
CA LEU A 318 -3.01 2.21 26.57
C LEU A 318 -3.19 2.71 28.00
N LYS A 319 -2.65 3.89 28.29
CA LYS A 319 -2.78 4.50 29.62
C LYS A 319 -4.24 4.86 29.95
N GLU A 320 -4.97 5.44 28.99
CA GLU A 320 -6.40 5.75 29.15
C GLU A 320 -7.23 4.47 29.37
N ASP A 321 -6.94 3.41 28.62
CA ASP A 321 -7.58 2.11 28.75
C ASP A 321 -7.26 1.46 30.11
N GLU A 322 -6.01 1.53 30.59
CA GLU A 322 -5.59 1.04 31.90
C GLU A 322 -6.29 1.78 33.05
N GLU A 323 -6.33 3.12 33.00
CA GLU A 323 -7.05 3.95 33.99
C GLU A 323 -8.57 3.62 33.99
N SER A 324 -9.15 3.44 32.80
CA SER A 324 -10.54 3.01 32.65
C SER A 324 -10.76 1.60 33.24
N LEU A 325 -9.86 0.66 32.98
CA LEU A 325 -9.94 -0.70 33.52
C LEU A 325 -9.89 -0.71 35.06
N GLU A 326 -8.98 0.06 35.65
CA GLU A 326 -8.90 0.21 37.13
C GLU A 326 -10.21 0.73 37.72
N LEU A 327 -10.80 1.75 37.09
CA LEU A 327 -12.09 2.29 37.52
C LEU A 327 -13.22 1.26 37.43
N GLN A 328 -13.26 0.48 36.36
CA GLN A 328 -14.26 -0.56 36.17
C GLN A 328 -14.07 -1.70 37.17
N GLN A 329 -12.83 -2.12 37.44
CA GLN A 329 -12.51 -3.11 38.45
C GLN A 329 -12.96 -2.66 39.86
N ALA A 330 -12.77 -1.38 40.17
CA ALA A 330 -13.23 -0.82 41.43
C ALA A 330 -14.77 -0.86 41.57
N LYS A 331 -15.49 -0.52 40.50
CA LYS A 331 -16.97 -0.61 40.46
C LYS A 331 -17.46 -2.06 40.60
N VAL A 332 -16.82 -3.01 39.94
CA VAL A 332 -17.15 -4.44 40.07
C VAL A 332 -17.00 -4.88 41.52
N ARG A 333 -15.84 -4.59 42.15
CA ARG A 333 -15.62 -4.93 43.57
C ARG A 333 -16.67 -4.33 44.50
N GLN A 334 -17.04 -3.07 44.30
CA GLN A 334 -18.05 -2.43 45.12
C GLN A 334 -19.41 -3.13 45.01
N VAL A 335 -19.85 -3.49 43.82
CA VAL A 335 -21.12 -4.20 43.62
C VAL A 335 -21.08 -5.63 44.17
N GLU A 336 -19.91 -6.29 44.07
CA GLU A 336 -19.69 -7.61 44.68
C GLU A 336 -19.79 -7.55 46.20
N GLU A 337 -19.22 -6.51 46.83
CA GLU A 337 -19.31 -6.29 48.29
C GLU A 337 -20.75 -6.02 48.72
N ASP A 338 -21.45 -5.09 48.01
CA ASP A 338 -22.86 -4.78 48.28
C ASP A 338 -23.77 -6.02 48.12
N LEU A 339 -23.49 -6.85 47.13
CA LEU A 339 -24.22 -8.09 46.88
C LEU A 339 -23.97 -9.12 47.99
N ALA A 340 -22.71 -9.25 48.47
CA ALA A 340 -22.35 -10.14 49.55
C ALA A 340 -23.00 -9.72 50.87
N GLU A 341 -23.02 -8.42 51.15
CA GLU A 341 -23.66 -7.87 52.36
C GLU A 341 -25.17 -8.14 52.37
N LEU A 342 -25.87 -7.84 51.25
CA LEU A 342 -27.31 -8.08 51.13
C LEU A 342 -27.64 -9.58 51.16
N THR A 343 -26.78 -10.44 50.61
CA THR A 343 -26.96 -11.89 50.67
C THR A 343 -26.82 -12.41 52.08
N MET A 344 -25.81 -11.93 52.84
CA MET A 344 -25.65 -12.25 54.27
C MET A 344 -26.81 -11.75 55.13
N GLU A 345 -27.36 -10.55 54.82
CA GLU A 345 -28.53 -10.03 55.52
C GLU A 345 -29.76 -10.90 55.24
N LEU A 346 -29.92 -11.37 54.03
CA LEU A 346 -30.99 -12.29 53.60
C LEU A 346 -30.86 -13.64 54.31
N GLU A 347 -29.66 -14.19 54.48
CA GLU A 347 -29.37 -15.39 55.25
C GLU A 347 -29.62 -15.19 56.75
N ARG A 348 -29.23 -14.03 57.29
CA ARG A 348 -29.41 -13.73 58.73
C ARG A 348 -30.89 -13.56 59.07
N THR A 349 -31.67 -12.88 58.26
CA THR A 349 -33.12 -12.74 58.47
C THR A 349 -33.85 -14.06 58.25
N ALA A 350 -33.30 -14.95 57.48
CA ALA A 350 -33.81 -16.29 57.25
C ALA A 350 -33.57 -17.24 58.44
N SER A 351 -32.45 -17.09 59.15
CA SER A 351 -32.08 -17.97 60.28
C SER A 351 -32.83 -17.73 61.59
N VAL A 352 -33.54 -16.58 61.70
CA VAL A 352 -34.22 -16.17 62.94
C VAL A 352 -35.62 -16.75 63.07
N LEU A 353 -36.18 -17.35 62.03
CA LEU A 353 -37.57 -17.86 62.02
C LEU A 353 -37.60 -19.41 61.92
N ILE A 354 -37.61 -20.06 63.04
CA ILE A 354 -37.70 -21.53 63.18
C ILE A 354 -39.18 -21.96 63.02
N SER A 355 -39.61 -22.19 61.78
CA SER A 355 -40.84 -22.91 61.48
C SER A 355 -40.57 -23.77 60.23
N PRO A 356 -41.12 -25.01 60.17
CA PRO A 356 -40.97 -25.89 59.00
C PRO A 356 -41.37 -25.21 57.66
N GLN A 357 -42.38 -24.36 57.70
CA GLN A 357 -42.81 -23.58 56.53
C GLN A 357 -41.76 -22.52 56.08
N LEU A 358 -40.96 -22.06 57.03
CA LEU A 358 -39.92 -21.10 56.73
C LEU A 358 -38.68 -21.76 56.14
N GLU A 359 -38.34 -23.00 56.56
CA GLU A 359 -37.30 -23.80 55.92
C GLU A 359 -37.68 -24.18 54.50
N GLU A 360 -38.95 -24.46 54.24
CA GLU A 360 -39.48 -24.74 52.91
C GLU A 360 -39.42 -23.50 52.00
N VAL A 361 -39.83 -22.32 52.52
CA VAL A 361 -39.72 -21.03 51.81
C VAL A 361 -38.24 -20.67 51.52
N GLN A 362 -37.35 -20.95 52.46
CA GLN A 362 -35.90 -20.75 52.28
C GLN A 362 -35.33 -21.67 51.21
N GLY A 363 -35.72 -22.94 51.21
CA GLY A 363 -35.30 -23.92 50.24
C GLY A 363 -35.72 -23.50 48.82
N LEU A 364 -37.02 -23.17 48.66
CA LEU A 364 -37.56 -22.68 47.38
C LEU A 364 -36.90 -21.38 46.94
N ALA A 365 -36.64 -20.45 47.86
CA ALA A 365 -35.96 -19.20 47.56
C ALA A 365 -34.53 -19.39 47.05
N MET A 366 -33.78 -20.35 47.66
CA MET A 366 -32.45 -20.70 47.16
C MET A 366 -32.52 -21.40 45.80
N GLU A 367 -33.53 -22.26 45.57
CA GLU A 367 -33.70 -22.89 44.28
C GLU A 367 -34.02 -21.87 43.18
N ILE A 368 -34.94 -20.93 43.42
CA ILE A 368 -35.27 -19.85 42.53
C ILE A 368 -33.99 -19.03 42.18
N ALA A 369 -33.24 -18.60 43.22
CA ALA A 369 -32.00 -17.85 43.02
C ALA A 369 -30.95 -18.66 42.22
N ARG A 370 -30.91 -19.98 42.40
CA ARG A 370 -30.03 -20.88 41.65
C ARG A 370 -30.47 -20.96 40.19
N TYR A 371 -31.79 -21.09 39.90
CA TYR A 371 -32.29 -21.12 38.55
C TYR A 371 -32.13 -19.79 37.82
N GLU A 372 -32.35 -18.68 38.52
CA GLU A 372 -32.10 -17.34 37.97
C GLU A 372 -30.63 -17.16 37.58
N ALA A 373 -29.68 -17.52 38.44
CA ALA A 373 -28.25 -17.50 38.17
C ALA A 373 -27.86 -18.46 37.02
N GLN A 374 -28.54 -19.61 36.92
CA GLN A 374 -28.32 -20.57 35.85
C GLN A 374 -28.82 -20.01 34.50
N LEU A 375 -29.99 -19.34 34.46
CA LEU A 375 -30.49 -18.67 33.28
C LEU A 375 -29.56 -17.55 32.81
N GLU A 376 -29.07 -16.72 33.70
CA GLU A 376 -28.10 -15.66 33.36
C GLU A 376 -26.82 -16.24 32.73
N LYS A 377 -26.34 -17.37 33.26
CA LYS A 377 -25.20 -18.08 32.67
C LYS A 377 -25.54 -18.62 31.28
N ILE A 378 -26.73 -19.22 31.10
CA ILE A 378 -27.20 -19.75 29.80
C ILE A 378 -27.29 -18.60 28.78
N GLU A 379 -27.94 -17.47 29.15
CA GLU A 379 -28.07 -16.31 28.29
C GLU A 379 -26.69 -15.75 27.86
N SER A 380 -25.75 -15.67 28.81
CA SER A 380 -24.37 -15.28 28.53
C SER A 380 -23.67 -16.22 27.54
N SER A 381 -23.89 -17.54 27.67
CA SER A 381 -23.33 -18.55 26.76
C SER A 381 -23.99 -18.48 25.38
N ALA A 382 -25.31 -18.32 25.32
CA ALA A 382 -26.05 -18.15 24.09
C ALA A 382 -25.63 -16.88 23.31
N ALA A 383 -25.38 -15.79 24.03
CA ALA A 383 -24.85 -14.56 23.42
C ALA A 383 -23.46 -14.77 22.77
N ARG A 384 -22.61 -15.59 23.37
CA ARG A 384 -21.31 -15.94 22.78
C ARG A 384 -21.46 -16.74 21.48
N TRP A 385 -22.38 -17.71 21.47
CA TRP A 385 -22.71 -18.47 20.27
C TRP A 385 -23.33 -17.59 19.16
N SER A 386 -24.20 -16.67 19.52
CA SER A 386 -24.75 -15.68 18.59
C SER A 386 -23.66 -14.81 17.95
N ASN A 387 -22.67 -14.37 18.74
CA ASN A 387 -21.52 -13.62 18.22
C ASN A 387 -20.65 -14.48 17.29
N TYR A 388 -20.48 -15.77 17.59
CA TYR A 388 -19.81 -16.70 16.69
C TYR A 388 -20.57 -16.80 15.36
N GLN A 389 -21.86 -17.10 15.40
CA GLN A 389 -22.68 -17.23 14.21
C GLN A 389 -22.69 -15.95 13.37
N SER A 390 -22.88 -14.81 14.02
CA SER A 390 -22.82 -13.50 13.34
C SER A 390 -21.46 -13.24 12.67
N SER A 391 -20.37 -13.73 13.26
CA SER A 391 -19.05 -13.61 12.66
C SER A 391 -18.87 -14.55 11.45
N VAL A 392 -19.46 -15.74 11.52
CA VAL A 392 -19.48 -16.70 10.40
C VAL A 392 -20.31 -16.17 9.24
N ASP A 393 -21.52 -15.67 9.51
CA ASP A 393 -22.41 -15.11 8.50
C ASP A 393 -21.77 -13.89 7.82
N ALA A 394 -21.23 -12.97 8.61
CA ALA A 394 -20.51 -11.80 8.08
C ALA A 394 -19.26 -12.19 7.26
N ALA A 395 -18.60 -13.31 7.60
CA ALA A 395 -17.49 -13.84 6.80
C ALA A 395 -17.99 -14.39 5.45
N SER A 396 -19.12 -15.11 5.48
CA SER A 396 -19.77 -15.62 4.27
C SER A 396 -20.21 -14.49 3.34
N ASP A 397 -20.88 -13.48 3.88
CA ASP A 397 -21.29 -12.28 3.12
C ASP A 397 -20.08 -11.59 2.46
N ALA A 398 -18.99 -11.47 3.19
CA ALA A 398 -17.76 -10.85 2.66
C ALA A 398 -17.12 -11.72 1.55
N GLU A 399 -17.22 -13.05 1.62
CA GLU A 399 -16.76 -13.96 0.55
C GLU A 399 -17.68 -13.89 -0.68
N GLU A 400 -18.98 -13.78 -0.48
CA GLU A 400 -19.92 -13.59 -1.58
C GLU A 400 -19.67 -12.27 -2.31
N GLU A 401 -19.43 -11.18 -1.56
CA GLU A 401 -19.06 -9.90 -2.13
C GLU A 401 -17.73 -9.97 -2.89
N ALA A 402 -16.71 -10.62 -2.32
CA ALA A 402 -15.44 -10.85 -3.02
C ALA A 402 -15.64 -11.62 -4.33
N THR A 403 -16.50 -12.63 -4.32
CA THR A 403 -16.83 -13.45 -5.49
C THR A 403 -17.61 -12.64 -6.52
N ARG A 404 -18.55 -11.79 -6.10
CA ARG A 404 -19.29 -10.89 -6.98
C ARG A 404 -18.37 -9.92 -7.70
N VAL A 405 -17.47 -9.28 -6.94
CA VAL A 405 -16.47 -8.37 -7.50
C VAL A 405 -15.51 -9.10 -8.43
N ALA A 406 -15.10 -10.33 -8.10
CA ALA A 406 -14.25 -11.15 -8.98
C ALA A 406 -14.92 -11.48 -10.32
N ARG A 407 -16.24 -11.68 -10.35
CA ARG A 407 -16.99 -11.88 -11.61
C ARG A 407 -17.05 -10.61 -12.45
N GLN A 408 -17.23 -9.44 -11.81
CA GLN A 408 -17.20 -8.15 -12.50
C GLN A 408 -15.81 -7.85 -13.08
N GLU A 409 -14.76 -8.13 -12.29
CA GLU A 409 -13.37 -8.03 -12.72
C GLU A 409 -13.10 -8.94 -13.94
N ALA A 410 -13.54 -10.19 -13.90
CA ALA A 410 -13.34 -11.14 -14.99
C ALA A 410 -14.09 -10.72 -16.27
N ALA A 411 -15.31 -10.23 -16.16
CA ALA A 411 -16.08 -9.72 -17.30
C ALA A 411 -15.39 -8.50 -17.95
N LEU A 412 -14.94 -7.55 -17.14
CA LEU A 412 -14.21 -6.39 -17.65
C LEU A 412 -12.85 -6.77 -18.24
N GLN A 413 -12.17 -7.76 -17.65
CA GLN A 413 -10.93 -8.31 -18.19
C GLN A 413 -11.13 -9.00 -19.55
N GLU A 414 -12.25 -9.67 -19.74
CA GLU A 414 -12.63 -10.28 -21.04
C GLU A 414 -12.85 -9.21 -22.10
N ASP A 415 -13.56 -8.14 -21.77
CA ASP A 415 -13.77 -7.00 -22.68
C ASP A 415 -12.43 -6.37 -23.11
N LEU A 416 -11.45 -6.29 -22.21
CA LEU A 416 -10.13 -5.75 -22.49
C LEU A 416 -9.20 -6.75 -23.20
N SER A 417 -9.57 -8.02 -23.27
CA SER A 417 -8.72 -9.10 -23.84
C SER A 417 -8.39 -8.87 -25.32
N SER A 418 -9.28 -8.21 -26.07
CA SER A 418 -9.03 -7.82 -27.46
C SER A 418 -7.82 -6.90 -27.63
N ASN A 419 -7.50 -6.11 -26.60
CA ASN A 419 -6.35 -5.20 -26.60
C ASN A 419 -5.01 -5.93 -26.42
N GLN A 420 -5.02 -7.21 -26.04
CA GLN A 420 -3.80 -7.99 -25.90
C GLN A 420 -3.00 -8.10 -27.22
N SER A 421 -3.68 -8.05 -28.36
CA SER A 421 -3.02 -8.02 -29.66
C SER A 421 -2.12 -6.80 -29.84
N ARG A 422 -2.38 -5.70 -29.13
CA ARG A 422 -1.57 -4.46 -29.17
C ARG A 422 -0.11 -4.69 -28.81
N ILE A 423 0.17 -5.68 -27.93
CA ILE A 423 1.56 -6.04 -27.59
C ILE A 423 2.26 -6.68 -28.79
N ASN A 424 1.54 -7.47 -29.56
CA ASN A 424 2.07 -8.07 -30.78
C ASN A 424 2.29 -6.99 -31.85
N ASP A 425 1.34 -6.08 -32.00
CA ASP A 425 1.47 -4.97 -32.95
C ASP A 425 2.62 -4.03 -32.57
N LEU A 426 2.75 -3.70 -31.28
CA LEU A 426 3.90 -2.96 -30.77
C LEU A 426 5.22 -3.73 -30.99
N SER A 427 5.19 -5.06 -30.85
CA SER A 427 6.35 -5.92 -31.14
C SER A 427 6.75 -5.85 -32.60
N LEU A 428 5.80 -5.79 -33.54
CA LEU A 428 6.07 -5.61 -34.96
C LEU A 428 6.73 -4.26 -35.23
N VAL A 429 6.20 -3.18 -34.63
CA VAL A 429 6.79 -1.83 -34.75
C VAL A 429 8.21 -1.81 -34.14
N PHE A 430 8.39 -2.42 -32.98
CA PHE A 430 9.70 -2.53 -32.34
C PHE A 430 10.70 -3.32 -33.20
N ASN A 431 10.24 -4.44 -33.78
CA ASN A 431 11.03 -5.27 -34.68
C ASN A 431 11.46 -4.50 -35.94
N GLU A 432 10.55 -3.74 -36.55
CA GLU A 432 10.82 -2.85 -37.69
C GLU A 432 11.91 -1.83 -37.34
N ILE A 433 11.75 -1.15 -36.19
CA ILE A 433 12.69 -0.10 -35.78
C ILE A 433 14.09 -0.67 -35.51
N VAL A 434 14.19 -1.77 -34.76
CA VAL A 434 15.49 -2.43 -34.51
C VAL A 434 16.17 -2.82 -35.82
N GLY A 435 15.40 -3.30 -36.79
CA GLY A 435 15.91 -3.60 -38.14
C GLY A 435 16.37 -2.36 -38.88
N ALA A 436 15.58 -1.26 -38.84
CA ALA A 436 15.91 0.01 -39.47
C ALA A 436 17.17 0.67 -38.88
N LEU A 437 17.39 0.52 -37.56
CA LEU A 437 18.59 1.01 -36.89
C LEU A 437 19.84 0.14 -37.18
N GLN A 438 19.70 -0.93 -37.95
CA GLN A 438 20.78 -1.82 -38.36
C GLN A 438 21.62 -2.37 -37.20
N LEU A 439 20.93 -2.79 -36.12
CA LEU A 439 21.60 -3.41 -34.98
C LEU A 439 22.45 -4.60 -35.46
N PRO A 440 23.78 -4.64 -35.15
CA PRO A 440 24.62 -5.75 -35.55
C PRO A 440 24.09 -7.10 -35.06
N TRP A 441 24.11 -8.12 -35.93
CA TRP A 441 23.63 -9.48 -35.65
C TRP A 441 22.14 -9.58 -35.32
N TYR A 442 21.36 -8.60 -35.76
CA TYR A 442 19.92 -8.60 -35.60
C TYR A 442 19.26 -9.73 -36.40
N MET A 443 18.38 -10.48 -35.77
CA MET A 443 17.52 -11.49 -36.40
C MET A 443 16.04 -11.23 -36.09
N SER A 444 15.71 -10.91 -34.85
CA SER A 444 14.34 -10.65 -34.42
C SER A 444 14.30 -9.80 -33.16
N ALA A 445 13.23 -9.03 -33.01
CA ALA A 445 12.95 -8.30 -31.78
C ALA A 445 11.46 -8.39 -31.46
N LYS A 446 11.12 -8.37 -30.19
CA LYS A 446 9.75 -8.35 -29.70
C LYS A 446 9.66 -7.73 -28.32
N ILE A 447 8.46 -7.37 -27.92
CA ILE A 447 8.13 -7.00 -26.53
C ILE A 447 7.62 -8.23 -25.81
N ASP A 448 8.15 -8.49 -24.63
CA ASP A 448 7.71 -9.60 -23.78
C ASP A 448 6.31 -9.34 -23.22
N GLU A 449 5.39 -10.26 -23.39
CA GLU A 449 3.99 -10.11 -23.00
C GLU A 449 3.77 -10.02 -21.49
N ALA A 450 4.68 -10.61 -20.70
CA ALA A 450 4.56 -10.65 -19.25
C ALA A 450 5.26 -9.49 -18.56
N THR A 451 6.38 -9.04 -19.12
CA THR A 451 7.21 -7.98 -18.52
C THR A 451 7.13 -6.65 -19.26
N TYR A 452 6.61 -6.63 -20.49
CA TYR A 452 6.58 -5.47 -21.39
C TYR A 452 7.97 -4.88 -21.67
N LEU A 453 8.99 -5.71 -21.61
CA LEU A 453 10.38 -5.35 -21.85
C LEU A 453 10.83 -5.85 -23.23
N PRO A 454 11.82 -5.18 -23.85
CA PRO A 454 12.35 -5.60 -25.12
C PRO A 454 13.14 -6.90 -25.02
N ILE A 455 12.92 -7.78 -25.98
CA ILE A 455 13.68 -9.01 -26.22
C ILE A 455 14.26 -8.93 -27.64
N VAL A 456 15.56 -9.13 -27.78
CA VAL A 456 16.24 -9.13 -29.08
C VAL A 456 17.00 -10.44 -29.25
N ASN A 457 16.78 -11.14 -30.36
CA ASN A 457 17.37 -12.47 -30.65
C ASN A 457 17.13 -13.49 -29.51
N GLY A 458 15.98 -13.40 -28.83
CA GLY A 458 15.64 -14.24 -27.68
C GLY A 458 16.28 -13.84 -26.35
N ALA A 459 17.22 -12.89 -26.33
CA ALA A 459 17.85 -12.39 -25.12
C ALA A 459 17.03 -11.23 -24.52
N LYS A 460 16.82 -11.25 -23.20
CA LYS A 460 16.25 -10.14 -22.47
C LYS A 460 17.22 -8.96 -22.41
N PHE A 461 16.70 -7.76 -22.15
CA PHE A 461 17.52 -6.54 -22.07
C PHE A 461 18.72 -6.68 -21.13
N ASP A 462 18.53 -7.27 -19.96
CA ASP A 462 19.60 -7.45 -18.96
C ASP A 462 20.70 -8.40 -19.44
N ASP A 463 20.35 -9.40 -20.24
CA ASP A 463 21.23 -10.44 -20.77
C ASP A 463 21.96 -9.99 -22.04
N LEU A 464 21.62 -8.82 -22.59
CA LEU A 464 22.35 -8.24 -23.71
C LEU A 464 23.77 -7.91 -23.30
N SER A 465 24.72 -8.20 -24.19
CA SER A 465 26.16 -8.05 -23.91
C SER A 465 26.53 -6.69 -23.33
N VAL A 466 27.52 -6.68 -22.43
CA VAL A 466 28.00 -5.54 -21.62
C VAL A 466 28.56 -4.37 -22.45
N GLY A 467 28.75 -4.52 -23.76
CA GLY A 467 29.04 -3.39 -24.67
C GLY A 467 27.82 -2.48 -24.75
N GLY A 468 27.84 -1.33 -24.07
CA GLY A 468 26.71 -0.41 -23.86
C GLY A 468 25.96 0.01 -25.13
N ALA A 469 26.59 0.03 -26.29
CA ALA A 469 25.99 0.40 -27.57
C ALA A 469 24.74 -0.42 -27.91
N ARG A 470 24.77 -1.74 -27.74
CA ARG A 470 23.60 -2.60 -28.05
C ARG A 470 22.42 -2.28 -27.14
N LYS A 471 22.65 -2.12 -25.83
CA LYS A 471 21.60 -1.75 -24.88
C LYS A 471 21.04 -0.36 -25.17
N THR A 472 21.89 0.60 -25.52
CA THR A 472 21.49 1.94 -25.95
C THR A 472 20.53 1.89 -27.14
N ILE A 473 20.89 1.16 -28.21
CA ILE A 473 20.08 1.05 -29.41
C ILE A 473 18.74 0.36 -29.13
N VAL A 474 18.77 -0.75 -28.37
CA VAL A 474 17.55 -1.49 -28.03
C VAL A 474 16.61 -0.64 -27.16
N ASN A 475 17.14 0.08 -26.20
CA ASN A 475 16.34 0.96 -25.35
C ASN A 475 15.76 2.16 -26.13
N LEU A 476 16.58 2.74 -26.99
CA LEU A 476 16.14 3.81 -27.89
C LEU A 476 15.04 3.31 -28.84
N ALA A 477 15.24 2.15 -29.50
CA ALA A 477 14.24 1.54 -30.35
C ALA A 477 12.94 1.25 -29.61
N TYR A 478 13.03 0.84 -28.33
CA TYR A 478 11.86 0.62 -27.48
C TYR A 478 11.06 1.91 -27.27
N HIS A 479 11.71 3.02 -26.94
CA HIS A 479 11.04 4.32 -26.76
C HIS A 479 10.47 4.85 -28.08
N LEU A 480 11.20 4.71 -29.18
CA LEU A 480 10.71 5.09 -30.52
C LEU A 480 9.50 4.24 -30.95
N ALA A 481 9.51 2.94 -30.64
CA ALA A 481 8.39 2.04 -30.93
C ALA A 481 7.13 2.43 -30.15
N ASN A 482 7.28 2.73 -28.87
CA ASN A 482 6.16 3.21 -28.04
C ASN A 482 5.60 4.53 -28.61
N LEU A 483 6.46 5.48 -28.99
CA LEU A 483 6.03 6.74 -29.58
C LEU A 483 5.32 6.51 -30.93
N LYS A 484 5.93 5.77 -31.88
CA LYS A 484 5.34 5.47 -33.19
C LYS A 484 4.00 4.77 -33.07
N TYR A 485 3.92 3.78 -32.17
CA TYR A 485 2.67 3.06 -31.92
C TYR A 485 1.60 4.00 -31.35
N GLY A 486 1.93 4.83 -30.36
CA GLY A 486 1.01 5.81 -29.78
C GLY A 486 0.51 6.83 -30.80
N LEU A 487 1.36 7.28 -31.72
CA LEU A 487 0.99 8.19 -32.81
C LEU A 487 0.05 7.53 -33.83
N SER A 488 0.24 6.24 -34.08
CA SER A 488 -0.58 5.47 -35.04
C SER A 488 -1.93 5.04 -34.44
N HIS A 489 -2.09 5.07 -33.11
CA HIS A 489 -3.25 4.56 -32.41
C HIS A 489 -3.77 5.60 -31.41
N ALA A 490 -4.70 6.44 -31.87
CA ALA A 490 -5.27 7.54 -31.09
C ALA A 490 -6.08 7.09 -29.85
N ASP A 491 -6.36 5.81 -29.74
CA ASP A 491 -7.02 5.16 -28.60
C ASP A 491 -6.05 4.72 -27.48
N THR A 492 -4.77 5.05 -27.63
CA THR A 492 -3.77 4.90 -26.56
C THR A 492 -3.59 6.21 -25.79
N LEU A 493 -3.20 6.10 -24.53
CA LEU A 493 -2.87 7.26 -23.69
C LEU A 493 -1.37 7.59 -23.71
N TYR A 494 -0.64 7.15 -24.76
CA TYR A 494 0.79 7.44 -24.86
C TYR A 494 1.01 8.92 -25.20
N PRO A 495 1.80 9.66 -24.40
CA PRO A 495 2.06 11.07 -24.66
C PRO A 495 2.82 11.28 -25.97
N THR A 496 2.45 12.32 -26.73
CA THR A 496 3.10 12.68 -28.00
C THR A 496 4.40 13.48 -27.80
N LEU A 497 5.15 13.17 -26.76
CA LEU A 497 6.40 13.81 -26.40
C LEU A 497 7.45 12.72 -26.11
N LEU A 498 8.66 12.89 -26.63
CA LEU A 498 9.82 12.07 -26.27
C LEU A 498 11.04 12.97 -26.07
N ILE A 499 11.71 12.82 -24.95
CA ILE A 499 12.95 13.52 -24.63
C ILE A 499 14.06 12.49 -24.51
N ILE A 500 15.13 12.66 -25.26
CA ILE A 500 16.26 11.74 -25.31
C ILE A 500 17.52 12.49 -24.96
N ASP A 501 18.22 12.02 -23.94
CA ASP A 501 19.51 12.55 -23.55
C ASP A 501 20.63 11.59 -23.97
N SER A 502 21.48 12.05 -24.85
CA SER A 502 22.64 11.33 -25.36
C SER A 502 22.29 10.03 -26.10
N PRO A 503 21.52 10.08 -27.21
CA PRO A 503 21.07 8.90 -27.96
C PRO A 503 22.23 8.05 -28.50
N ARG A 504 23.41 8.64 -28.66
CA ARG A 504 24.62 7.98 -29.15
C ARG A 504 25.57 7.53 -28.04
N LYS A 505 25.12 7.55 -26.77
CA LYS A 505 25.93 7.07 -25.65
C LYS A 505 26.41 5.63 -25.90
N ASN A 506 27.71 5.39 -25.69
CA ASN A 506 28.38 4.10 -25.90
C ASN A 506 28.38 3.59 -27.36
N ILE A 507 27.87 4.37 -28.31
CA ILE A 507 28.08 4.08 -29.73
C ILE A 507 29.49 4.55 -30.05
N GLY A 508 30.39 3.63 -30.42
CA GLY A 508 31.81 3.91 -30.60
C GLY A 508 32.07 4.84 -31.80
N GLN A 509 33.34 5.16 -32.00
CA GLN A 509 33.80 5.99 -33.12
C GLN A 509 34.30 5.15 -34.31
N THR A 510 34.06 3.84 -34.32
CA THR A 510 34.39 3.00 -35.48
C THR A 510 33.46 3.34 -36.65
N THR A 511 33.86 3.00 -37.88
CA THR A 511 33.05 3.28 -39.07
C THR A 511 31.65 2.64 -38.96
N ASP A 512 31.58 1.43 -38.42
CA ASP A 512 30.30 0.72 -38.24
C ASP A 512 29.42 1.37 -37.17
N ASP A 513 30.03 1.87 -36.08
CA ASP A 513 29.32 2.57 -35.01
C ASP A 513 28.78 3.94 -35.47
N SER A 514 29.54 4.67 -36.29
CA SER A 514 29.11 5.92 -36.90
C SER A 514 27.85 5.71 -37.77
N ILE A 515 27.82 4.63 -38.56
CA ILE A 515 26.66 4.26 -39.36
C ILE A 515 25.41 4.07 -38.49
N VAL A 516 25.53 3.37 -37.38
CA VAL A 516 24.40 3.16 -36.46
C VAL A 516 23.91 4.49 -35.87
N GLY A 517 24.83 5.37 -35.47
CA GLY A 517 24.48 6.71 -34.99
C GLY A 517 23.71 7.54 -36.03
N GLU A 518 24.15 7.50 -37.30
CA GLU A 518 23.45 8.15 -38.43
C GLU A 518 22.06 7.54 -38.64
N LYS A 519 21.91 6.21 -38.58
CA LYS A 519 20.61 5.54 -38.75
C LYS A 519 19.59 5.89 -37.67
N VAL A 520 20.03 6.19 -36.45
CA VAL A 520 19.16 6.68 -35.38
C VAL A 520 18.52 8.02 -35.82
N TYR A 521 19.33 8.98 -36.25
CA TYR A 521 18.80 10.28 -36.68
C TYR A 521 18.00 10.20 -37.96
N GLU A 522 18.43 9.40 -38.95
CA GLU A 522 17.70 9.11 -40.17
C GLU A 522 16.29 8.59 -39.87
N TYR A 523 16.19 7.62 -38.93
CA TYR A 523 14.90 7.07 -38.51
C TYR A 523 14.02 8.11 -37.80
N ILE A 524 14.60 8.91 -36.91
CA ILE A 524 13.89 10.00 -36.23
C ILE A 524 13.32 10.99 -37.24
N MET A 525 14.09 11.37 -38.27
CA MET A 525 13.62 12.28 -39.31
C MET A 525 12.57 11.62 -40.21
N HIS A 526 12.66 10.31 -40.46
CA HIS A 526 11.61 9.56 -41.13
C HIS A 526 10.31 9.58 -40.32
N LEU A 527 10.38 9.30 -39.03
CA LEU A 527 9.23 9.35 -38.11
C LEU A 527 8.59 10.75 -38.10
N ARG A 528 9.42 11.81 -38.08
CA ARG A 528 8.93 13.18 -38.21
C ARG A 528 8.17 13.43 -39.51
N ALA A 529 8.68 12.94 -40.63
CA ALA A 529 8.01 13.08 -41.92
C ALA A 529 6.70 12.29 -42.00
N GLU A 530 6.63 11.12 -41.36
CA GLU A 530 5.44 10.28 -41.31
C GLU A 530 4.34 10.90 -40.43
N PHE A 531 4.70 11.57 -39.33
CA PHE A 531 3.76 12.12 -38.33
C PHE A 531 3.94 13.63 -38.12
N GLU A 532 4.10 14.38 -39.20
CA GLU A 532 4.38 15.81 -39.16
C GLU A 532 3.37 16.59 -38.27
N GLY A 533 3.89 17.36 -37.31
CA GLY A 533 3.09 18.18 -36.41
C GLY A 533 2.32 17.42 -35.33
N SER A 534 2.40 16.07 -35.27
CA SER A 534 1.64 15.26 -34.36
C SER A 534 2.37 14.96 -33.04
N PHE A 535 3.68 15.20 -32.99
CA PHE A 535 4.48 14.96 -31.77
C PHE A 535 5.63 15.97 -31.61
N GLN A 536 6.21 15.99 -30.44
CA GLN A 536 7.45 16.72 -30.16
C GLN A 536 8.54 15.76 -29.70
N MET A 537 9.74 15.90 -30.28
CA MET A 537 10.93 15.21 -29.82
C MET A 537 12.01 16.23 -29.45
N ILE A 538 12.60 16.07 -28.28
CA ILE A 538 13.72 16.88 -27.80
C ILE A 538 14.92 15.97 -27.63
N ILE A 539 16.01 16.28 -28.30
CA ILE A 539 17.24 15.49 -28.24
C ILE A 539 18.36 16.39 -27.72
N ALA A 540 19.00 15.96 -26.65
CA ALA A 540 20.26 16.53 -26.18
C ALA A 540 21.40 15.60 -26.62
N ASP A 541 22.31 16.09 -27.46
CA ASP A 541 23.47 15.32 -27.92
C ASP A 541 24.68 16.26 -28.05
N ASN A 542 25.88 15.72 -28.20
CA ASN A 542 27.08 16.51 -28.35
C ASN A 542 27.16 17.22 -29.72
N ASP A 543 26.67 16.55 -30.75
CA ASP A 543 26.55 17.10 -32.12
C ASP A 543 25.48 16.32 -32.90
N VAL A 544 25.05 16.85 -34.03
CA VAL A 544 24.15 16.15 -34.96
C VAL A 544 25.02 15.46 -36.02
N PRO A 545 24.79 14.16 -36.34
CA PRO A 545 25.54 13.47 -37.38
C PRO A 545 25.48 14.21 -38.73
N THR A 546 26.62 14.27 -39.42
CA THR A 546 26.70 14.81 -40.76
C THR A 546 25.82 14.01 -41.73
N GLY A 547 24.91 14.66 -42.45
CA GLY A 547 23.96 13.97 -43.34
C GLY A 547 22.57 13.76 -42.74
N THR A 548 22.32 14.19 -41.51
CA THR A 548 20.96 14.24 -40.96
C THR A 548 20.08 15.12 -41.84
N PRO A 549 18.90 14.65 -42.31
CA PRO A 549 18.01 15.45 -43.17
C PRO A 549 17.58 16.74 -42.46
N GLU A 550 17.41 17.83 -43.23
CA GLU A 550 16.92 19.11 -42.72
C GLU A 550 15.49 19.00 -42.17
N GLY A 551 15.13 19.95 -41.30
CA GLY A 551 13.75 20.05 -40.79
C GLY A 551 13.61 19.97 -39.29
N TYR A 552 14.68 20.10 -38.51
CA TYR A 552 14.68 20.26 -37.06
C TYR A 552 15.15 21.66 -36.66
N ALA A 553 14.79 22.08 -35.45
CA ALA A 553 15.35 23.28 -34.85
C ALA A 553 16.56 22.85 -33.98
N GLU A 554 17.72 23.47 -34.24
CA GLU A 554 18.92 23.21 -33.47
C GLU A 554 19.22 24.39 -32.53
N LEU A 555 19.48 24.07 -31.28
CA LEU A 555 19.98 25.00 -30.26
C LEU A 555 21.41 24.58 -29.93
N HIS A 556 22.39 25.30 -30.42
CA HIS A 556 23.79 25.00 -30.23
C HIS A 556 24.33 25.77 -29.02
N PHE A 557 24.88 25.04 -28.05
CA PHE A 557 25.49 25.60 -26.87
C PHE A 557 26.99 25.32 -26.89
N THR A 558 27.77 26.32 -26.55
CA THR A 558 29.26 26.22 -26.47
C THR A 558 29.72 26.67 -25.11
N TYR A 559 31.02 26.51 -24.84
CA TYR A 559 31.64 27.04 -23.61
C TYR A 559 31.47 28.56 -23.51
N ASP A 560 31.49 29.27 -24.63
CA ASP A 560 31.33 30.73 -24.67
C ASP A 560 29.87 31.18 -24.67
N ALA A 561 28.96 30.30 -25.07
CA ALA A 561 27.52 30.54 -25.12
C ALA A 561 26.77 29.36 -24.46
N PRO A 562 26.85 29.22 -23.14
CA PRO A 562 26.21 28.12 -22.42
C PRO A 562 24.71 28.30 -22.35
N LEU A 563 23.98 27.18 -22.15
CA LEU A 563 22.52 27.17 -21.95
C LEU A 563 22.10 28.08 -20.76
N VAL A 564 22.88 28.09 -19.69
CA VAL A 564 22.66 28.94 -18.52
C VAL A 564 23.72 30.00 -18.47
N PRO A 565 23.39 31.27 -18.75
CA PRO A 565 24.33 32.37 -18.65
C PRO A 565 24.93 32.50 -17.23
N GLY A 566 26.24 32.81 -17.16
CA GLY A 566 26.92 32.98 -15.88
C GLY A 566 27.46 31.71 -15.23
N VAL A 567 27.18 30.53 -15.79
CA VAL A 567 27.85 29.30 -15.37
C VAL A 567 29.22 29.22 -16.03
N SER A 568 30.30 29.24 -15.22
CA SER A 568 31.63 28.99 -15.75
C SER A 568 31.80 27.51 -16.06
N HIS A 569 32.21 27.23 -17.28
CA HIS A 569 32.61 25.89 -17.70
C HIS A 569 34.12 25.70 -17.50
N PRO A 570 34.57 24.50 -17.15
CA PRO A 570 36.00 24.18 -17.23
C PRO A 570 36.43 24.36 -18.69
N GLY A 571 37.57 25.05 -18.93
CA GLY A 571 38.06 25.29 -20.28
C GLY A 571 38.33 24.01 -21.08
N GLU A 572 38.57 24.15 -22.39
CA GLU A 572 38.97 23.03 -23.26
C GLU A 572 40.10 22.20 -22.64
N GLY A 573 39.91 20.91 -22.51
CA GLY A 573 40.94 19.97 -21.99
C GLY A 573 40.74 19.54 -20.52
N VAL A 574 39.68 20.00 -19.82
CA VAL A 574 39.32 19.45 -18.52
C VAL A 574 38.24 18.37 -18.73
N GLU A 575 38.65 17.12 -18.66
CA GLU A 575 37.69 16.02 -18.56
C GLU A 575 36.85 16.23 -17.29
N THR A 576 35.56 16.54 -17.45
CA THR A 576 34.61 16.53 -16.34
C THR A 576 34.30 15.06 -16.02
N VAL A 577 34.77 14.61 -14.89
CA VAL A 577 34.48 13.29 -14.32
C VAL A 577 32.98 13.18 -13.94
#